data_8b2079378777497bb2dc2823f1da7fdf
#
_entry.id   8b2079378777497bb2dc2823f1da7fdf
#
_cell.length_a   1.000
_cell.length_b   1.000
_cell.length_c   1.000
_cell.angle_alpha   90.00
_cell.angle_beta   90.00
_cell.angle_gamma   90.00
#
_symmetry.space_group_name_H-M   'P 1'
#
loop_
_entity.id
_entity.type
_entity.pdbx_description
1 polymer ?
#
loop_
_entity_poly.entity_id
_entity_poly.type
_entity_poly.pdbx_seq_one_letter_code
_entity_poly.pdbx_strand_id
1 'polypeptide(L)'
;AKLAQVGLMQTLAIEGAKHHIHVNALAPTAATRMTEGLMPEEVLAALKPEAVVPAMLVLAHESAPTRTILCAGAGTFEAAHITLTQGIHLGLGADVPEQLAVRLAEVTDRTGEQIPQSGAAQGTNEVGKALAARV
;
A
#
# COMPACT_ATOMS: atom_id res chain seq x y z
N ALA A 1 -8.11 10.87 -6.43
CA ALA A 1 -7.26 11.93 -5.87
C ALA A 1 -6.43 11.46 -4.67
N LYS A 2 -6.99 10.72 -3.68
CA LYS A 2 -6.26 10.36 -2.45
C LYS A 2 -5.08 9.41 -2.69
N LEU A 3 -5.16 8.45 -3.62
CA LEU A 3 -4.05 7.56 -3.95
C LEU A 3 -2.85 8.29 -4.61
N ALA A 4 -3.05 9.48 -5.19
CA ALA A 4 -1.95 10.29 -5.66
C ALA A 4 -1.01 10.73 -4.51
N GLN A 5 -1.56 10.97 -3.32
CA GLN A 5 -0.78 11.27 -2.12
C GLN A 5 0.08 10.07 -1.68
N VAL A 6 -0.43 8.83 -1.86
CA VAL A 6 0.36 7.63 -1.58
C VAL A 6 1.53 7.49 -2.56
N GLY A 7 1.31 7.74 -3.85
CA GLY A 7 2.40 7.78 -4.84
C GLY A 7 3.47 8.82 -4.51
N LEU A 8 3.06 10.03 -4.14
CA LEU A 8 3.97 11.09 -3.71
C LEU A 8 4.76 10.68 -2.46
N MET A 9 4.09 10.13 -1.44
CA MET A 9 4.73 9.64 -0.22
C MET A 9 5.79 8.58 -0.52
N GLN A 10 5.47 7.60 -1.38
CA GLN A 10 6.42 6.55 -1.78
C GLN A 10 7.67 7.13 -2.44
N THR A 11 7.52 8.08 -3.36
CA THR A 11 8.64 8.74 -4.05
C THR A 11 9.50 9.54 -3.07
N LEU A 12 8.87 10.39 -2.27
CA LEU A 12 9.57 11.22 -1.28
C LEU A 12 10.30 10.38 -0.22
N ALA A 13 9.75 9.23 0.19
CA ALA A 13 10.41 8.34 1.13
C ALA A 13 11.68 7.72 0.55
N ILE A 14 11.67 7.34 -0.75
CA ILE A 14 12.85 6.81 -1.43
C ILE A 14 13.92 7.90 -1.59
N GLU A 15 13.54 9.08 -2.04
CA GLU A 15 14.45 10.21 -2.21
C GLU A 15 15.01 10.73 -0.88
N GLY A 16 14.19 10.73 0.17
CA GLY A 16 14.54 11.20 1.50
C GLY A 16 15.43 10.25 2.30
N ALA A 17 15.47 8.96 1.94
CA ALA A 17 16.17 7.91 2.70
C ALA A 17 17.66 8.24 2.94
N LYS A 18 18.34 8.78 1.93
CA LYS A 18 19.77 9.20 2.02
C LYS A 18 20.00 10.40 2.94
N HIS A 19 18.94 11.09 3.34
CA HIS A 19 18.98 12.25 4.24
C HIS A 19 18.31 11.95 5.59
N HIS A 20 18.01 10.67 5.88
CA HIS A 20 17.29 10.24 7.08
C HIS A 20 15.90 10.91 7.23
N ILE A 21 15.25 11.23 6.11
CA ILE A 21 13.90 11.79 6.09
C ILE A 21 12.90 10.64 5.99
N HIS A 22 12.06 10.50 7.02
CA HIS A 22 10.97 9.54 7.04
C HIS A 22 9.72 10.20 6.45
N VAL A 23 9.05 9.51 5.53
CA VAL A 23 7.83 9.98 4.88
C VAL A 23 6.76 8.91 4.97
N ASN A 24 5.65 9.26 5.57
CA ASN A 24 4.54 8.36 5.86
C ASN A 24 3.22 8.99 5.43
N ALA A 25 2.17 8.20 5.36
CA ALA A 25 0.80 8.66 5.13
C ALA A 25 -0.10 8.24 6.30
N LEU A 26 -0.90 9.17 6.79
CA LEU A 26 -1.99 8.90 7.72
C LEU A 26 -3.30 8.83 6.92
N ALA A 27 -4.05 7.74 7.08
CA ALA A 27 -5.38 7.56 6.51
C ALA A 27 -6.42 7.56 7.65
N PRO A 28 -6.92 8.74 8.03
CA PRO A 28 -7.82 8.87 9.17
C PRO A 28 -9.27 8.55 8.79
N THR A 29 -10.00 7.91 9.71
CA THR A 29 -11.44 7.85 9.73
C THR A 29 -11.94 8.60 10.96
N ALA A 30 -12.56 9.76 10.74
CA ALA A 30 -13.06 10.60 11.81
C ALA A 30 -14.40 11.25 11.43
N ALA A 31 -15.27 11.42 12.40
CA ALA A 31 -16.50 12.16 12.22
C ALA A 31 -16.17 13.65 12.01
N THR A 32 -16.83 14.23 11.03
CA THR A 32 -16.73 15.66 10.71
C THR A 32 -18.12 16.21 10.40
N ARG A 33 -18.25 17.52 10.29
CA ARG A 33 -19.51 18.15 9.84
C ARG A 33 -20.04 17.56 8.52
N MET A 34 -19.15 17.02 7.68
CA MET A 34 -19.55 16.39 6.41
C MET A 34 -20.20 15.01 6.60
N THR A 35 -20.04 14.39 7.76
CA THR A 35 -20.61 13.06 8.07
C THR A 35 -21.83 13.14 8.99
N GLU A 36 -22.18 14.32 9.48
CA GLU A 36 -23.40 14.55 10.26
C GLU A 36 -24.62 14.11 9.47
N GLY A 37 -25.48 13.29 10.10
CA GLY A 37 -26.70 12.76 9.46
C GLY A 37 -26.49 11.59 8.48
N LEU A 38 -25.25 11.19 8.20
CA LEU A 38 -24.96 10.04 7.32
C LEU A 38 -24.78 8.72 8.07
N MET A 39 -24.55 8.78 9.39
CA MET A 39 -24.27 7.61 10.23
C MET A 39 -25.06 7.69 11.53
N PRO A 40 -25.32 6.54 12.20
CA PRO A 40 -25.87 6.52 13.55
C PRO A 40 -25.02 7.32 14.53
N GLU A 41 -25.67 7.95 15.53
CA GLU A 41 -24.99 8.80 16.50
C GLU A 41 -23.90 8.05 17.31
N GLU A 42 -24.15 6.79 17.63
CA GLU A 42 -23.16 5.93 18.33
C GLU A 42 -21.87 5.73 17.50
N VAL A 43 -21.99 5.62 16.16
CA VAL A 43 -20.85 5.52 15.24
C VAL A 43 -20.09 6.83 15.19
N LEU A 44 -20.81 7.96 15.07
CA LEU A 44 -20.20 9.29 15.10
C LEU A 44 -19.47 9.56 16.42
N ALA A 45 -20.05 9.11 17.54
CA ALA A 45 -19.45 9.24 18.87
C ALA A 45 -18.15 8.43 19.03
N ALA A 46 -18.04 7.29 18.35
CA ALA A 46 -16.80 6.49 18.32
C ALA A 46 -15.72 7.12 17.43
N LEU A 47 -16.10 7.77 16.33
CA LEU A 47 -15.19 8.34 15.33
C LEU A 47 -14.71 9.77 15.72
N LYS A 48 -14.43 10.01 16.99
CA LYS A 48 -13.90 11.31 17.42
C LYS A 48 -12.55 11.59 16.77
N PRO A 49 -12.29 12.84 16.30
CA PRO A 49 -10.99 13.20 15.70
C PRO A 49 -9.80 12.93 16.62
N GLU A 50 -9.98 13.04 17.92
CA GLU A 50 -8.94 12.77 18.94
C GLU A 50 -8.45 11.31 18.89
N ALA A 51 -9.27 10.36 18.44
CA ALA A 51 -8.90 8.95 18.30
C ALA A 51 -7.81 8.72 17.22
N VAL A 52 -7.57 9.70 16.35
CA VAL A 52 -6.52 9.64 15.30
C VAL A 52 -5.17 10.18 15.78
N VAL A 53 -5.17 11.03 16.82
CA VAL A 53 -3.97 11.72 17.32
C VAL A 53 -2.81 10.78 17.64
N PRO A 54 -2.99 9.62 18.31
CA PRO A 54 -1.89 8.71 18.60
C PRO A 54 -1.13 8.25 17.35
N ALA A 55 -1.84 7.98 16.24
CA ALA A 55 -1.21 7.60 14.98
C ALA A 55 -0.35 8.74 14.41
N MET A 56 -0.83 9.97 14.45
CA MET A 56 -0.07 11.14 14.02
C MET A 56 1.23 11.29 14.84
N LEU A 57 1.14 11.16 16.17
CA LEU A 57 2.30 11.27 17.06
C LEU A 57 3.36 10.19 16.76
N VAL A 58 2.94 8.95 16.54
CA VAL A 58 3.84 7.84 16.16
C VAL A 58 4.53 8.11 14.83
N LEU A 59 3.79 8.61 13.82
CA LEU A 59 4.37 8.90 12.51
C LEU A 59 5.26 10.16 12.49
N ALA A 60 5.13 11.04 13.47
CA ALA A 60 5.95 12.25 13.63
C ALA A 60 7.16 12.05 14.56
N HIS A 61 7.27 10.91 15.24
CA HIS A 61 8.37 10.63 16.16
C HIS A 61 9.68 10.34 15.40
N GLU A 62 10.82 10.58 16.03
CA GLU A 62 12.14 10.32 15.45
C GLU A 62 12.38 8.84 15.08
N SER A 63 11.73 7.91 15.82
CA SER A 63 11.76 6.46 15.53
C SER A 63 10.64 6.01 14.58
N ALA A 64 9.95 6.94 13.93
CA ALA A 64 8.87 6.60 13.00
C ALA A 64 9.37 5.67 11.87
N PRO A 65 8.54 4.75 11.39
CA PRO A 65 8.84 4.02 10.16
C PRO A 65 8.92 5.00 8.98
N THR A 66 9.28 4.50 7.81
CA THR A 66 9.11 5.24 6.55
C THR A 66 8.29 4.41 5.57
N ARG A 67 7.62 5.04 4.61
CA ARG A 67 6.79 4.41 3.58
C ARG A 67 5.59 3.64 4.13
N THR A 68 5.11 4.01 5.31
CA THR A 68 3.98 3.37 5.96
C THR A 68 2.70 4.16 5.69
N ILE A 69 1.62 3.46 5.34
CA ILE A 69 0.26 3.99 5.32
C ILE A 69 -0.39 3.51 6.61
N LEU A 70 -0.55 4.39 7.59
CA LEU A 70 -1.18 4.08 8.86
C LEU A 70 -2.63 4.54 8.84
N CYS A 71 -3.56 3.62 8.96
CA CYS A 71 -4.98 3.89 9.09
C CYS A 71 -5.32 4.05 10.58
N ALA A 72 -6.18 5.01 10.91
CA ALA A 72 -6.57 5.25 12.29
C ALA A 72 -8.01 5.76 12.38
N GLY A 73 -8.82 5.18 13.25
CA GLY A 73 -10.17 5.60 13.54
C GLY A 73 -10.78 4.84 14.71
N ALA A 74 -11.63 5.48 15.49
CA ALA A 74 -12.32 4.86 16.63
C ALA A 74 -11.39 4.12 17.60
N GLY A 75 -10.14 4.58 17.76
CA GLY A 75 -9.14 3.91 18.61
C GLY A 75 -8.53 2.64 18.02
N THR A 76 -8.83 2.32 16.75
CA THR A 76 -8.28 1.19 15.99
C THR A 76 -7.21 1.68 15.04
N PHE A 77 -6.12 0.90 14.90
CA PHE A 77 -4.99 1.23 14.05
C PHE A 77 -4.64 0.05 13.16
N GLU A 78 -4.42 0.32 11.86
CA GLU A 78 -4.17 -0.68 10.83
C GLU A 78 -3.12 -0.15 9.86
N ALA A 79 -2.44 -1.04 9.14
CA ALA A 79 -1.54 -0.64 8.06
C ALA A 79 -2.11 -1.08 6.71
N ALA A 80 -2.05 -0.19 5.73
CA ALA A 80 -2.37 -0.52 4.35
C ALA A 80 -1.08 -0.65 3.53
N HIS A 81 -1.07 -1.63 2.61
CA HIS A 81 0.09 -1.90 1.77
C HIS A 81 -0.32 -2.02 0.29
N ILE A 82 0.59 -1.59 -0.59
CA ILE A 82 0.56 -1.93 -2.01
C ILE A 82 1.56 -3.07 -2.19
N THR A 83 1.09 -4.22 -2.65
CA THR A 83 1.88 -5.43 -2.77
C THR A 83 1.94 -5.89 -4.22
N LEU A 84 2.97 -6.65 -4.57
CA LEU A 84 3.07 -7.40 -5.81
C LEU A 84 2.96 -8.89 -5.50
N THR A 85 2.14 -9.60 -6.25
CA THR A 85 2.09 -11.06 -6.22
C THR A 85 3.35 -11.64 -6.86
N GLN A 86 3.57 -12.94 -6.66
CA GLN A 86 4.69 -13.63 -7.32
C GLN A 86 4.50 -13.67 -8.84
N GLY A 87 3.27 -13.75 -9.32
CA GLY A 87 2.94 -13.86 -10.72
C GLY A 87 3.51 -15.12 -11.38
N ILE A 88 3.34 -15.24 -12.69
CA ILE A 88 3.81 -16.37 -13.50
C ILE A 88 4.55 -15.86 -14.75
N HIS A 89 5.37 -16.71 -15.36
CA HIS A 89 6.00 -16.44 -16.66
C HIS A 89 5.33 -17.29 -17.75
N LEU A 90 4.91 -16.67 -18.84
CA LEU A 90 4.25 -17.32 -19.99
C LEU A 90 5.03 -17.22 -21.29
N GLY A 91 6.11 -16.42 -21.29
CA GLY A 91 6.88 -16.18 -22.51
C GLY A 91 6.26 -15.13 -23.43
N LEU A 92 6.55 -15.24 -24.73
CA LEU A 92 6.18 -14.28 -25.77
C LEU A 92 5.50 -14.99 -26.98
N GLY A 93 4.54 -15.87 -26.74
CA GLY A 93 3.79 -16.58 -27.78
C GLY A 93 2.53 -15.85 -28.21
N ALA A 94 2.01 -16.19 -29.38
CA ALA A 94 0.73 -15.63 -29.87
C ALA A 94 -0.47 -16.09 -29.04
N ASP A 95 -0.33 -17.19 -28.31
CA ASP A 95 -1.34 -17.81 -27.44
C ASP A 95 -1.23 -17.34 -25.97
N VAL A 96 -0.31 -16.41 -25.68
CA VAL A 96 -0.13 -15.87 -24.32
C VAL A 96 -1.39 -15.18 -23.78
N PRO A 97 -2.17 -14.40 -24.56
CA PRO A 97 -3.40 -13.80 -24.05
C PRO A 97 -4.40 -14.84 -23.54
N GLU A 98 -4.59 -15.94 -24.24
CA GLU A 98 -5.50 -17.02 -23.87
C GLU A 98 -4.98 -17.78 -22.65
N GLN A 99 -3.68 -18.07 -22.59
CA GLN A 99 -3.04 -18.68 -21.44
C GLN A 99 -3.16 -17.79 -20.20
N LEU A 100 -2.93 -16.49 -20.35
CA LEU A 100 -3.07 -15.52 -19.26
C LEU A 100 -4.51 -15.47 -18.72
N ALA A 101 -5.50 -15.45 -19.62
CA ALA A 101 -6.90 -15.43 -19.25
C ALA A 101 -7.29 -16.66 -18.42
N VAL A 102 -6.86 -17.86 -18.84
CA VAL A 102 -7.15 -19.12 -18.14
C VAL A 102 -6.43 -19.19 -16.78
N ARG A 103 -5.21 -18.64 -16.68
CA ARG A 103 -4.34 -18.71 -15.50
C ARG A 103 -4.35 -17.44 -14.65
N LEU A 104 -5.32 -16.56 -14.84
CA LEU A 104 -5.39 -15.29 -14.12
C LEU A 104 -5.45 -15.48 -12.59
N ALA A 105 -6.05 -16.56 -12.12
CA ALA A 105 -6.08 -16.90 -10.70
C ALA A 105 -4.68 -17.12 -10.10
N GLU A 106 -3.75 -17.72 -10.87
CA GLU A 106 -2.36 -17.89 -10.44
C GLU A 106 -1.60 -16.55 -10.42
N VAL A 107 -1.88 -15.65 -11.38
CA VAL A 107 -1.27 -14.30 -11.40
C VAL A 107 -1.70 -13.48 -10.19
N THR A 108 -2.96 -13.63 -9.79
CA THR A 108 -3.56 -12.86 -8.69
C THR A 108 -3.46 -13.56 -7.32
N ASP A 109 -2.85 -14.75 -7.26
CA ASP A 109 -2.61 -15.45 -6.00
C ASP A 109 -1.69 -14.61 -5.10
N ARG A 110 -2.17 -14.28 -3.92
CA ARG A 110 -1.46 -13.46 -2.95
C ARG A 110 -0.44 -14.22 -2.11
N THR A 111 -0.32 -15.53 -2.29
CA THR A 111 0.67 -16.36 -1.60
C THR A 111 2.07 -15.87 -1.91
N GLY A 112 2.84 -15.50 -0.89
CA GLY A 112 4.19 -14.98 -1.04
C GLY A 112 4.28 -13.58 -1.66
N GLU A 113 3.20 -12.80 -1.64
CA GLU A 113 3.23 -11.39 -2.07
C GLU A 113 4.26 -10.59 -1.28
N GLN A 114 4.82 -9.57 -1.90
CA GLN A 114 5.85 -8.73 -1.32
C GLN A 114 5.50 -7.24 -1.46
N ILE A 115 5.93 -6.45 -0.49
CA ILE A 115 5.86 -4.99 -0.58
C ILE A 115 7.07 -4.52 -1.41
N PRO A 116 6.88 -3.91 -2.59
CA PRO A 116 7.98 -3.43 -3.42
C PRO A 116 8.83 -2.40 -2.68
N GLN A 117 10.15 -2.59 -2.63
CA GLN A 117 11.06 -1.69 -1.95
C GLN A 117 11.62 -0.58 -2.86
N SER A 118 11.42 -0.70 -4.16
CA SER A 118 11.86 0.28 -5.15
C SER A 118 10.98 0.24 -6.40
N GLY A 119 11.09 1.25 -7.26
CA GLY A 119 10.44 1.24 -8.57
C GLY A 119 10.93 0.14 -9.51
N ALA A 120 12.11 -0.43 -9.27
CA ALA A 120 12.67 -1.52 -10.06
C ALA A 120 12.19 -2.92 -9.64
N ALA A 121 11.51 -3.05 -8.50
CA ALA A 121 11.15 -4.37 -7.94
C ALA A 121 10.32 -5.22 -8.90
N GLN A 122 9.36 -4.63 -9.58
CA GLN A 122 8.54 -5.29 -10.60
C GLN A 122 9.39 -5.84 -11.74
N GLY A 123 10.16 -4.97 -12.39
CA GLY A 123 11.00 -5.37 -13.53
C GLY A 123 12.06 -6.42 -13.13
N THR A 124 12.60 -6.36 -11.93
CA THR A 124 13.54 -7.37 -11.42
C THR A 124 12.86 -8.74 -11.30
N ASN A 125 11.64 -8.81 -10.77
CA ASN A 125 10.88 -10.06 -10.69
C ASN A 125 10.56 -10.62 -12.09
N GLU A 126 10.08 -9.76 -13.01
CA GLU A 126 9.72 -10.15 -14.38
C GLU A 126 10.92 -10.69 -15.17
N VAL A 127 12.03 -9.95 -15.17
CA VAL A 127 13.26 -10.37 -15.86
C VAL A 127 13.84 -11.62 -15.21
N GLY A 128 13.85 -11.71 -13.87
CA GLY A 128 14.33 -12.90 -13.15
C GLY A 128 13.60 -14.17 -13.57
N LYS A 129 12.26 -14.13 -13.66
CA LYS A 129 11.45 -15.26 -14.11
C LYS A 129 11.71 -15.60 -15.59
N ALA A 130 11.82 -14.59 -16.45
CA ALA A 130 12.10 -14.79 -17.86
C ALA A 130 13.48 -15.43 -18.10
N LEU A 131 14.49 -15.07 -17.31
CA LEU A 131 15.82 -15.68 -17.40
C LEU A 131 15.83 -17.12 -16.85
N ALA A 132 15.14 -17.36 -15.74
CA ALA A 132 15.04 -18.70 -15.15
C ALA A 132 14.32 -19.71 -16.07
N ALA A 133 13.37 -19.25 -16.88
CA ALA A 133 12.65 -20.09 -17.83
C ALA A 133 13.47 -20.49 -19.09
N ARG A 134 14.67 -19.95 -19.26
CA ARG A 134 15.57 -20.27 -20.41
C ARG A 134 16.56 -21.41 -20.08
N VAL A 135 16.58 -21.91 -18.86
CA VAL A 135 17.40 -23.02 -18.37
C VAL A 135 16.60 -24.31 -18.44
#